data_7859852b7b86b6770e65a7eb6ce1e543
#
_entry.id   7859852b7b86b6770e65a7eb6ce1e543
#
_cell.length_a   1.000
_cell.length_b   1.000
_cell.length_c   1.000
_cell.angle_alpha   90.00
_cell.angle_beta   90.00
_cell.angle_gamma   90.00
#
_symmetry.space_group_name_H-M   'P 1'
#
loop_
_entity.id
_entity.type
_entity.pdbx_description
1 polymer ?
#
loop_
_entity_poly.entity_id
_entity_poly.type
_entity_poly.pdbx_seq_one_letter_code
_entity_poly.pdbx_strand_id
1 'polypeptide(L)'
;AYEQAKADLAAAEAGASGPEYDAAKQKVADAEAALAAAQATQSQCESELEQAQSAAATAQADLNDAQVALSVKQQAAADAESGVNAAQSALDAANAGLDAAKQANADALVKLDAAKQAVKDAESDKAAADVELANAKTAKDTADAAVTAAQQKVDEAQAKLDSADAQLKQGAIGFFRAMGADSAIEIIQNCTYKDYTEIGNSLDATGLENMLSSITVMKNVNAYRKSVGLSELEVSYKLIAAAIADANYSTKNVEHAHQFDVGENLAWSYRDPCKAWIYQEKDLFDKTAASLGATNLSGKDAYDFWYANQDKFDYYRIGHYINIINPDYAVMGCGLNDDTRLTFSLTLQYGGWAGSGWNTGAISVDEYEQKLTSYVNVLKSAQSALNAAKADLASKKQAATGAAATVQQKQDAADSAQDDVDAAKQDVTDAQRAVDAAKADVAAKQQGVTDAQTELDAAKSDLDAANAAVDTAK
;
A
#
# COMPACT_ATOMS: atom_id res chain seq x y z
N ALA A 1 -8.17 -2.35 10.67
CA ALA A 1 -7.37 -1.55 9.72
C ALA A 1 -8.21 -0.98 8.57
N TYR A 2 -8.98 -1.79 7.85
CA TYR A 2 -9.86 -1.32 6.75
C TYR A 2 -10.95 -0.35 7.21
N GLU A 3 -11.61 -0.65 8.34
CA GLU A 3 -12.64 0.25 8.90
C GLU A 3 -12.03 1.56 9.43
N GLN A 4 -10.77 1.54 9.88
CA GLN A 4 -10.06 2.77 10.25
C GLN A 4 -9.75 3.64 9.02
N ALA A 5 -9.28 3.04 7.91
CA ALA A 5 -9.03 3.80 6.68
C ALA A 5 -10.31 4.36 6.04
N LYS A 6 -11.44 3.68 6.17
CA LYS A 6 -12.76 4.20 5.79
C LYS A 6 -13.19 5.40 6.64
N ALA A 7 -12.93 5.33 7.95
CA ALA A 7 -13.22 6.44 8.84
C ALA A 7 -12.31 7.65 8.55
N ASP A 8 -11.03 7.41 8.26
CA ASP A 8 -10.07 8.45 7.89
C ASP A 8 -10.40 9.09 6.52
N LEU A 9 -10.87 8.29 5.56
CA LEU A 9 -11.38 8.79 4.27
C LEU A 9 -12.62 9.65 4.48
N ALA A 10 -13.59 9.20 5.27
CA ALA A 10 -14.82 9.94 5.53
C ALA A 10 -14.53 11.28 6.26
N ALA A 11 -13.52 11.29 7.12
CA ALA A 11 -13.04 12.51 7.79
C ALA A 11 -12.34 13.47 6.79
N ALA A 12 -11.60 12.93 5.83
CA ALA A 12 -10.97 13.71 4.77
C ALA A 12 -12.00 14.27 3.76
N GLU A 13 -13.02 13.49 3.42
CA GLU A 13 -14.14 13.91 2.56
C GLU A 13 -14.98 15.05 3.16
N ALA A 14 -15.09 15.10 4.49
CA ALA A 14 -15.87 16.12 5.20
C ALA A 14 -15.22 17.50 5.24
N GLY A 15 -13.94 17.63 4.90
CA GLY A 15 -13.17 18.87 5.09
C GLY A 15 -12.32 19.36 3.93
N ALA A 16 -12.18 18.63 2.84
CA ALA A 16 -11.17 18.93 1.82
C ALA A 16 -11.74 19.05 0.40
N SER A 17 -11.37 20.11 -0.29
CA SER A 17 -11.39 20.19 -1.75
C SER A 17 -9.94 20.39 -2.23
N GLY A 18 -9.42 19.47 -3.07
CA GLY A 18 -8.09 19.61 -3.65
C GLY A 18 -7.17 18.39 -3.45
N PRO A 19 -5.87 18.58 -3.62
CA PRO A 19 -4.88 17.49 -3.62
C PRO A 19 -4.86 16.63 -2.34
N GLU A 20 -5.28 17.17 -1.21
CA GLU A 20 -5.40 16.44 0.06
C GLU A 20 -6.49 15.37 0.01
N TYR A 21 -7.61 15.68 -0.64
CA TYR A 21 -8.72 14.76 -0.82
C TYR A 21 -8.33 13.58 -1.75
N ASP A 22 -7.65 13.88 -2.85
CA ASP A 22 -7.18 12.84 -3.77
C ASP A 22 -6.15 11.91 -3.11
N ALA A 23 -5.30 12.47 -2.26
CA ALA A 23 -4.34 11.70 -1.47
C ALA A 23 -5.02 10.82 -0.40
N ALA A 24 -6.06 11.30 0.26
CA ALA A 24 -6.84 10.51 1.21
C ALA A 24 -7.60 9.39 0.49
N LYS A 25 -8.12 9.67 -0.69
CA LYS A 25 -8.82 8.72 -1.55
C LYS A 25 -7.90 7.60 -2.05
N GLN A 26 -6.66 7.95 -2.43
CA GLN A 26 -5.66 6.95 -2.82
C GLN A 26 -5.27 6.07 -1.63
N LYS A 27 -5.08 6.62 -0.44
CA LYS A 27 -4.84 5.83 0.79
C LYS A 27 -5.93 4.80 1.06
N VAL A 28 -7.19 5.17 0.88
CA VAL A 28 -8.31 4.25 1.08
C VAL A 28 -8.30 3.16 0.01
N ALA A 29 -8.08 3.51 -1.26
CA ALA A 29 -7.98 2.52 -2.34
C ALA A 29 -6.83 1.52 -2.12
N ASP A 30 -5.68 2.00 -1.67
CA ASP A 30 -4.52 1.15 -1.37
C ASP A 30 -4.79 0.26 -0.14
N ALA A 31 -5.52 0.77 0.86
CA ALA A 31 -5.96 0.02 2.03
C ALA A 31 -7.04 -1.02 1.70
N GLU A 32 -7.95 -0.71 0.78
CA GLU A 32 -8.96 -1.65 0.27
C GLU A 32 -8.32 -2.78 -0.54
N ALA A 33 -7.31 -2.47 -1.35
CA ALA A 33 -6.55 -3.49 -2.10
C ALA A 33 -5.74 -4.42 -1.17
N ALA A 34 -5.13 -3.90 -0.08
CA ALA A 34 -4.45 -4.73 0.93
C ALA A 34 -5.44 -5.58 1.74
N LEU A 35 -6.63 -5.04 2.06
CA LEU A 35 -7.70 -5.79 2.70
C LEU A 35 -8.18 -6.94 1.80
N ALA A 36 -8.32 -6.71 0.50
CA ALA A 36 -8.74 -7.74 -0.46
C ALA A 36 -7.73 -8.89 -0.61
N ALA A 37 -6.39 -8.62 -0.60
CA ALA A 37 -5.39 -9.70 -0.65
C ALA A 37 -5.29 -10.46 0.67
N ALA A 38 -5.46 -9.78 1.81
CA ALA A 38 -5.54 -10.44 3.10
C ALA A 38 -6.78 -11.36 3.19
N GLN A 39 -7.94 -10.97 2.61
CA GLN A 39 -9.14 -11.83 2.47
C GLN A 39 -8.91 -13.02 1.52
N ALA A 40 -8.12 -12.85 0.45
CA ALA A 40 -7.76 -13.95 -0.44
C ALA A 40 -6.86 -14.99 0.24
N THR A 41 -5.89 -14.59 1.06
CA THR A 41 -5.06 -15.53 1.85
C THR A 41 -5.88 -16.21 2.95
N GLN A 42 -6.87 -15.52 3.57
CA GLN A 42 -7.84 -16.16 4.50
C GLN A 42 -8.63 -17.25 3.80
N SER A 43 -9.15 -17.00 2.61
CA SER A 43 -9.89 -18.02 1.86
C SER A 43 -9.02 -19.22 1.48
N GLN A 44 -7.74 -19.01 1.24
CA GLN A 44 -6.80 -20.12 1.00
C GLN A 44 -6.59 -20.97 2.26
N CYS A 45 -6.45 -20.36 3.44
CA CYS A 45 -6.31 -21.11 4.70
C CYS A 45 -7.59 -21.80 5.13
N GLU A 46 -8.77 -21.19 4.85
CA GLU A 46 -10.05 -21.86 5.00
C GLU A 46 -10.13 -23.11 4.11
N SER A 47 -9.62 -23.04 2.86
CA SER A 47 -9.54 -24.21 1.94
C SER A 47 -8.54 -25.28 2.42
N GLU A 48 -7.37 -24.92 2.92
CA GLU A 48 -6.40 -25.85 3.50
C GLU A 48 -6.91 -26.49 4.81
N LEU A 49 -7.70 -25.75 5.61
CA LEU A 49 -8.40 -26.27 6.78
C LEU A 49 -9.50 -27.27 6.40
N GLU A 50 -10.32 -26.95 5.36
CA GLU A 50 -11.28 -27.90 4.80
C GLU A 50 -10.60 -29.18 4.29
N GLN A 51 -9.41 -29.07 3.67
CA GLN A 51 -8.64 -30.24 3.24
C GLN A 51 -8.16 -31.08 4.43
N ALA A 52 -7.69 -30.46 5.50
CA ALA A 52 -7.31 -31.18 6.70
C ALA A 52 -8.53 -31.78 7.43
N GLN A 53 -9.69 -31.09 7.44
CA GLN A 53 -10.97 -31.64 7.91
C GLN A 53 -11.42 -32.86 7.06
N SER A 54 -11.24 -32.79 5.76
CA SER A 54 -11.55 -33.92 4.86
C SER A 54 -10.63 -35.12 5.11
N ALA A 55 -9.32 -34.88 5.31
CA ALA A 55 -8.36 -35.93 5.65
C ALA A 55 -8.69 -36.57 7.01
N ALA A 56 -9.13 -35.76 7.98
CA ALA A 56 -9.57 -36.25 9.29
C ALA A 56 -10.88 -37.05 9.23
N ALA A 57 -11.83 -36.62 8.39
CA ALA A 57 -13.06 -37.41 8.16
C ALA A 57 -12.77 -38.76 7.51
N THR A 58 -11.71 -38.82 6.66
CA THR A 58 -11.23 -40.07 6.05
C THR A 58 -10.67 -41.03 7.12
N ALA A 59 -9.82 -40.52 8.01
CA ALA A 59 -9.27 -41.32 9.12
C ALA A 59 -10.36 -41.83 10.08
N GLN A 60 -11.44 -41.04 10.27
CA GLN A 60 -12.62 -41.46 11.01
C GLN A 60 -13.41 -42.58 10.30
N ALA A 61 -13.52 -42.50 8.97
CA ALA A 61 -14.19 -43.54 8.18
C ALA A 61 -13.42 -44.87 8.24
N ASP A 62 -12.10 -44.82 8.13
CA ASP A 62 -11.22 -46.00 8.24
C ASP A 62 -11.33 -46.66 9.61
N LEU A 63 -11.53 -45.89 10.67
CA LEU A 63 -11.74 -46.41 12.04
C LEU A 63 -13.10 -47.06 12.21
N ASN A 64 -14.16 -46.52 11.59
CA ASN A 64 -15.49 -47.13 11.59
C ASN A 64 -15.50 -48.48 10.83
N ASP A 65 -14.74 -48.59 9.74
CA ASP A 65 -14.61 -49.86 8.98
C ASP A 65 -13.90 -50.95 9.82
N ALA A 66 -12.93 -50.57 10.64
CA ALA A 66 -12.31 -51.49 11.60
C ALA A 66 -13.30 -52.06 12.63
N GLN A 67 -14.29 -51.25 13.08
CA GLN A 67 -15.34 -51.70 13.98
C GLN A 67 -16.33 -52.69 13.33
N VAL A 68 -16.73 -52.40 12.09
CA VAL A 68 -17.64 -53.31 11.34
C VAL A 68 -16.97 -54.64 11.14
N ALA A 69 -15.69 -54.70 10.82
CA ALA A 69 -14.94 -55.94 10.67
C ALA A 69 -14.77 -56.71 11.99
N LEU A 70 -14.71 -56.00 13.13
CA LEU A 70 -14.73 -56.65 14.46
C LEU A 70 -16.10 -57.28 14.74
N SER A 71 -17.17 -56.55 14.41
CA SER A 71 -18.54 -57.06 14.56
C SER A 71 -18.83 -58.33 13.75
N VAL A 72 -18.29 -58.41 12.51
CA VAL A 72 -18.43 -59.59 11.64
C VAL A 72 -17.78 -60.82 12.26
N LYS A 73 -16.66 -60.66 12.96
CA LYS A 73 -15.96 -61.77 13.63
C LYS A 73 -16.62 -62.21 14.91
N GLN A 74 -17.27 -61.26 15.65
CA GLN A 74 -18.11 -61.63 16.79
C GLN A 74 -19.31 -62.47 16.35
N GLN A 75 -19.87 -62.12 15.17
CA GLN A 75 -20.96 -62.92 14.62
C GLN A 75 -20.44 -64.31 14.20
N ALA A 76 -19.22 -64.42 13.58
CA ALA A 76 -18.65 -65.73 13.23
C ALA A 76 -18.38 -66.60 14.49
N ALA A 77 -18.02 -65.98 15.62
CA ALA A 77 -17.87 -66.69 16.87
C ALA A 77 -19.23 -67.19 17.43
N ALA A 78 -20.28 -66.35 17.31
CA ALA A 78 -21.63 -66.79 17.69
C ALA A 78 -22.19 -67.89 16.80
N ASP A 79 -21.82 -67.84 15.48
CA ASP A 79 -22.21 -68.94 14.54
C ASP A 79 -21.52 -70.26 14.86
N ALA A 80 -20.30 -70.22 15.41
CA ALA A 80 -19.59 -71.40 15.87
C ALA A 80 -20.24 -72.05 17.10
N GLU A 81 -20.98 -71.24 17.91
CA GLU A 81 -21.71 -71.70 19.11
C GLU A 81 -22.86 -72.63 18.76
N SER A 82 -23.48 -72.38 17.61
CA SER A 82 -24.60 -73.18 17.15
C SER A 82 -24.21 -74.58 16.64
N GLY A 83 -22.93 -74.82 16.48
CA GLY A 83 -22.39 -76.11 15.99
C GLY A 83 -22.16 -77.16 17.10
N VAL A 84 -22.35 -76.77 18.35
CA VAL A 84 -21.95 -77.59 19.51
C VAL A 84 -23.05 -78.55 19.94
N ASN A 85 -23.72 -79.24 19.08
CA ASN A 85 -24.92 -79.99 19.49
C ASN A 85 -24.94 -81.51 19.22
N ALA A 86 -23.87 -82.11 18.95
CA ALA A 86 -23.93 -83.60 18.86
C ALA A 86 -22.67 -84.22 19.45
N ALA A 87 -22.90 -85.18 20.28
CA ALA A 87 -21.98 -85.95 21.13
C ALA A 87 -20.44 -85.69 20.84
N GLN A 88 -19.78 -86.51 20.08
CA GLN A 88 -18.38 -86.40 19.75
C GLN A 88 -18.14 -85.16 18.79
N SER A 89 -19.07 -84.93 17.86
CA SER A 89 -19.04 -83.75 16.96
C SER A 89 -19.27 -82.44 17.73
N ALA A 90 -19.90 -82.45 18.88
CA ALA A 90 -20.14 -81.29 19.70
C ALA A 90 -18.82 -80.71 20.30
N LEU A 91 -17.92 -81.55 20.77
CA LEU A 91 -16.62 -81.09 21.26
C LEU A 91 -15.74 -80.50 20.16
N ASP A 92 -15.73 -81.18 18.97
CA ASP A 92 -14.98 -80.64 17.81
C ASP A 92 -15.60 -79.32 17.36
N ALA A 93 -16.90 -79.22 17.32
CA ALA A 93 -17.62 -77.97 17.05
C ALA A 93 -17.38 -76.95 18.14
N ALA A 94 -17.38 -77.34 19.45
CA ALA A 94 -17.05 -76.42 20.53
C ALA A 94 -15.62 -75.99 20.51
N ASN A 95 -14.66 -76.89 20.22
CA ASN A 95 -13.25 -76.52 20.01
C ASN A 95 -13.09 -75.61 18.76
N ALA A 96 -13.76 -75.96 17.67
CA ALA A 96 -13.77 -75.09 16.47
C ALA A 96 -14.39 -73.75 16.80
N GLY A 97 -15.49 -73.70 17.61
CA GLY A 97 -16.08 -72.46 18.12
C GLY A 97 -15.16 -71.70 19.01
N LEU A 98 -14.41 -72.36 19.91
CA LEU A 98 -13.41 -71.74 20.78
C LEU A 98 -12.22 -71.18 19.95
N ASP A 99 -11.74 -71.94 18.98
CA ASP A 99 -10.63 -71.46 18.12
C ASP A 99 -11.10 -70.29 17.21
N ALA A 100 -12.34 -70.35 16.73
CA ALA A 100 -12.93 -69.23 16.02
C ALA A 100 -13.10 -67.97 16.94
N ALA A 101 -13.51 -68.16 18.19
CA ALA A 101 -13.60 -67.07 19.16
C ALA A 101 -12.24 -66.50 19.56
N LYS A 102 -11.20 -67.40 19.72
CA LYS A 102 -9.81 -66.93 19.93
C LYS A 102 -9.30 -66.16 18.74
N GLN A 103 -9.60 -66.62 17.51
CA GLN A 103 -9.23 -65.91 16.28
C GLN A 103 -9.96 -64.56 16.21
N ALA A 104 -11.26 -64.52 16.49
CA ALA A 104 -12.06 -63.31 16.52
C ALA A 104 -11.53 -62.29 17.59
N ASN A 105 -11.10 -62.82 18.75
CA ASN A 105 -10.45 -61.98 19.77
C ASN A 105 -9.06 -61.48 19.30
N ALA A 106 -8.28 -62.33 18.64
CA ALA A 106 -7.01 -61.90 18.05
C ALA A 106 -7.22 -60.83 16.98
N ASP A 107 -8.21 -61.02 16.10
CA ASP A 107 -8.56 -60.05 15.07
C ASP A 107 -9.13 -58.77 15.68
N ALA A 108 -9.91 -58.85 16.77
CA ALA A 108 -10.38 -57.72 17.52
C ALA A 108 -9.23 -56.95 18.17
N LEU A 109 -8.23 -57.65 18.71
CA LEU A 109 -7.00 -57.05 19.25
C LEU A 109 -6.18 -56.33 18.15
N VAL A 110 -6.01 -56.94 16.98
CA VAL A 110 -5.34 -56.31 15.84
C VAL A 110 -6.08 -55.02 15.45
N LYS A 111 -7.40 -55.06 15.42
CA LYS A 111 -8.20 -53.84 15.11
C LYS A 111 -8.10 -52.81 16.19
N LEU A 112 -8.10 -53.23 17.49
CA LEU A 112 -7.85 -52.32 18.59
C LEU A 112 -6.48 -51.64 18.48
N ASP A 113 -5.45 -52.42 18.11
CA ASP A 113 -4.12 -51.86 17.92
C ASP A 113 -4.05 -50.95 16.68
N ALA A 114 -4.74 -51.29 15.57
CA ALA A 114 -4.93 -50.41 14.45
C ALA A 114 -5.66 -49.11 14.79
N ALA A 115 -6.74 -49.22 15.58
CA ALA A 115 -7.48 -48.08 16.08
C ALA A 115 -6.64 -47.20 17.00
N LYS A 116 -5.80 -47.81 17.88
CA LYS A 116 -4.85 -47.06 18.72
C LYS A 116 -3.75 -46.37 17.88
N GLN A 117 -3.32 -47.01 16.79
CA GLN A 117 -2.37 -46.38 15.87
C GLN A 117 -3.04 -45.20 15.15
N ALA A 118 -4.27 -45.37 14.69
CA ALA A 118 -5.03 -44.29 14.08
C ALA A 118 -5.24 -43.08 15.02
N VAL A 119 -5.42 -43.32 16.33
CA VAL A 119 -5.42 -42.24 17.33
C VAL A 119 -4.09 -41.50 17.35
N LYS A 120 -2.96 -42.25 17.37
CA LYS A 120 -1.64 -41.61 17.36
C LYS A 120 -1.40 -40.79 16.07
N ASP A 121 -1.82 -41.35 14.94
CA ASP A 121 -1.69 -40.69 13.67
C ASP A 121 -2.57 -39.42 13.65
N ALA A 122 -3.82 -39.50 14.07
CA ALA A 122 -4.71 -38.37 14.19
C ALA A 122 -4.21 -37.32 15.23
N GLU A 123 -3.64 -37.77 16.37
CA GLU A 123 -3.01 -36.85 17.35
C GLU A 123 -1.77 -36.19 16.79
N SER A 124 -1.00 -36.88 15.94
CA SER A 124 0.14 -36.32 15.20
C SER A 124 -0.31 -35.27 14.18
N ASP A 125 -1.35 -35.59 13.41
CA ASP A 125 -1.93 -34.68 12.43
C ASP A 125 -2.56 -33.47 13.08
N LYS A 126 -3.25 -33.67 14.22
CA LYS A 126 -3.74 -32.58 15.06
C LYS A 126 -2.60 -31.69 15.56
N ALA A 127 -1.55 -32.29 16.09
CA ALA A 127 -0.38 -31.52 16.54
C ALA A 127 0.26 -30.70 15.41
N ALA A 128 0.33 -31.29 14.21
CA ALA A 128 0.79 -30.57 13.01
C ALA A 128 -0.17 -29.41 12.64
N ALA A 129 -1.48 -29.66 12.65
CA ALA A 129 -2.51 -28.64 12.39
C ALA A 129 -2.46 -27.52 13.45
N ASP A 130 -2.29 -27.85 14.73
CA ASP A 130 -2.13 -26.87 15.81
C ASP A 130 -0.88 -25.99 15.63
N VAL A 131 0.24 -26.58 15.20
CA VAL A 131 1.47 -25.83 14.86
C VAL A 131 1.23 -24.91 13.67
N GLU A 132 0.57 -25.40 12.62
CA GLU A 132 0.24 -24.58 11.47
C GLU A 132 -0.71 -23.44 11.83
N LEU A 133 -1.71 -23.70 12.69
CA LEU A 133 -2.59 -22.67 13.23
C LEU A 133 -1.82 -21.63 14.05
N ALA A 134 -0.91 -22.06 14.91
CA ALA A 134 -0.06 -21.16 15.70
C ALA A 134 0.82 -20.28 14.79
N ASN A 135 1.41 -20.88 13.75
CA ASN A 135 2.19 -20.16 12.74
C ASN A 135 1.32 -19.17 11.96
N ALA A 136 0.11 -19.56 11.58
CA ALA A 136 -0.84 -18.70 10.90
C ALA A 136 -1.26 -17.51 11.79
N LYS A 137 -1.51 -17.73 13.08
CA LYS A 137 -1.81 -16.67 14.06
C LYS A 137 -0.63 -15.70 14.19
N THR A 138 0.59 -16.22 14.30
CA THR A 138 1.82 -15.39 14.35
C THR A 138 1.98 -14.57 13.07
N ALA A 139 1.72 -15.18 11.91
CA ALA A 139 1.76 -14.49 10.62
C ALA A 139 0.69 -13.40 10.53
N LYS A 140 -0.52 -13.67 11.02
CA LYS A 140 -1.60 -12.68 11.12
C LYS A 140 -1.21 -11.51 12.03
N ASP A 141 -0.68 -11.78 13.22
CA ASP A 141 -0.25 -10.73 14.15
C ASP A 141 0.86 -9.87 13.53
N THR A 142 1.78 -10.50 12.80
CA THR A 142 2.83 -9.79 12.05
C THR A 142 2.22 -8.93 10.94
N ALA A 143 1.23 -9.44 10.22
CA ALA A 143 0.54 -8.71 9.16
C ALA A 143 -0.27 -7.53 9.74
N ASP A 144 -0.96 -7.71 10.87
CA ASP A 144 -1.69 -6.65 11.55
C ASP A 144 -0.76 -5.56 12.10
N ALA A 145 0.39 -5.95 12.66
CA ALA A 145 1.44 -5.00 13.04
C ALA A 145 1.98 -4.22 11.85
N ALA A 146 2.16 -4.88 10.69
CA ALA A 146 2.58 -4.22 9.46
C ALA A 146 1.51 -3.24 8.94
N VAL A 147 0.21 -3.56 9.08
CA VAL A 147 -0.90 -2.64 8.75
C VAL A 147 -0.86 -1.42 9.67
N THR A 148 -0.66 -1.62 10.96
CA THR A 148 -0.56 -0.53 11.94
C THR A 148 0.62 0.40 11.61
N ALA A 149 1.79 -0.17 11.33
CA ALA A 149 2.96 0.60 10.92
C ALA A 149 2.76 1.33 9.58
N ALA A 150 2.09 0.70 8.62
CA ALA A 150 1.75 1.32 7.35
C ALA A 150 0.71 2.44 7.52
N GLN A 151 -0.26 2.30 8.43
CA GLN A 151 -1.21 3.36 8.76
C GLN A 151 -0.49 4.58 9.37
N GLN A 152 0.45 4.35 10.28
CA GLN A 152 1.27 5.45 10.84
C GLN A 152 2.01 6.23 9.75
N LYS A 153 2.62 5.51 8.79
CA LYS A 153 3.28 6.16 7.65
C LYS A 153 2.30 6.97 6.78
N VAL A 154 1.08 6.49 6.64
CA VAL A 154 0.02 7.21 5.93
C VAL A 154 -0.33 8.49 6.68
N ASP A 155 -0.49 8.43 8.00
CA ASP A 155 -0.85 9.58 8.83
C ASP A 155 0.28 10.61 8.84
N GLU A 156 1.55 10.17 8.92
CA GLU A 156 2.73 11.02 8.78
C GLU A 156 2.83 11.67 7.39
N ALA A 157 2.56 10.89 6.33
CA ALA A 157 2.59 11.39 4.97
C ALA A 157 1.41 12.36 4.71
N GLN A 158 0.24 12.13 5.32
CA GLN A 158 -0.89 13.05 5.27
C GLN A 158 -0.55 14.37 5.98
N ALA A 159 0.02 14.32 7.17
CA ALA A 159 0.45 15.52 7.89
C ALA A 159 1.48 16.35 7.10
N LYS A 160 2.42 15.65 6.42
CA LYS A 160 3.37 16.31 5.51
C LYS A 160 2.68 16.93 4.30
N LEU A 161 1.68 16.27 3.73
CA LEU A 161 0.90 16.82 2.63
C LEU A 161 0.08 18.03 3.07
N ASP A 162 -0.60 17.96 4.22
CA ASP A 162 -1.38 19.07 4.77
C ASP A 162 -0.49 20.30 4.98
N SER A 163 0.74 20.08 5.47
CA SER A 163 1.76 21.13 5.59
C SER A 163 2.21 21.64 4.22
N ALA A 164 2.45 20.75 3.25
CA ALA A 164 2.85 21.12 1.89
C ALA A 164 1.73 21.89 1.17
N ASP A 165 0.49 21.49 1.31
CA ASP A 165 -0.65 22.19 0.73
C ASP A 165 -0.88 23.58 1.35
N ALA A 166 -0.64 23.70 2.66
CA ALA A 166 -0.65 25.00 3.31
C ALA A 166 0.44 25.93 2.77
N GLN A 167 1.62 25.37 2.44
CA GLN A 167 2.72 26.09 1.81
C GLN A 167 2.43 26.41 0.33
N LEU A 168 1.86 25.49 -0.42
CA LEU A 168 1.42 25.70 -1.80
C LEU A 168 0.40 26.84 -1.88
N LYS A 169 -0.57 26.89 -0.97
CA LYS A 169 -1.53 27.99 -0.86
C LYS A 169 -0.89 29.33 -0.49
N GLN A 170 0.29 29.32 0.11
CA GLN A 170 1.06 30.54 0.33
C GLN A 170 1.84 30.96 -0.92
N GLY A 171 2.00 30.08 -1.91
CA GLY A 171 2.67 30.38 -3.17
C GLY A 171 4.06 31.00 -2.97
N ALA A 172 4.29 32.15 -3.59
CA ALA A 172 5.51 32.94 -3.47
C ALA A 172 5.91 33.24 -2.01
N ILE A 173 4.94 33.51 -1.14
CA ILE A 173 5.21 33.82 0.27
C ILE A 173 5.81 32.59 0.97
N GLY A 174 5.28 31.40 0.71
CA GLY A 174 5.84 30.15 1.23
C GLY A 174 7.27 29.91 0.78
N PHE A 175 7.55 30.13 -0.52
CA PHE A 175 8.89 30.05 -1.07
C PHE A 175 9.83 31.09 -0.47
N PHE A 176 9.44 32.35 -0.42
CA PHE A 176 10.29 33.41 0.14
C PHE A 176 10.59 33.19 1.63
N ARG A 177 9.62 32.70 2.38
CA ARG A 177 9.85 32.31 3.79
C ARG A 177 10.87 31.17 3.90
N ALA A 178 10.79 30.16 3.04
CA ALA A 178 11.77 29.07 3.00
C ALA A 178 13.17 29.55 2.62
N MET A 179 13.27 30.63 1.87
CA MET A 179 14.55 31.26 1.47
C MET A 179 15.03 32.33 2.45
N GLY A 180 14.29 32.64 3.52
CA GLY A 180 14.63 33.72 4.44
C GLY A 180 14.52 35.12 3.83
N ALA A 181 13.69 35.29 2.80
CA ALA A 181 13.52 36.52 2.03
C ALA A 181 12.38 37.37 2.56
N ASP A 182 12.42 37.75 3.85
CA ASP A 182 11.35 38.47 4.55
C ASP A 182 10.95 39.76 3.85
N SER A 183 11.92 40.49 3.30
CA SER A 183 11.66 41.73 2.57
C SER A 183 10.89 41.52 1.24
N ALA A 184 10.98 40.36 0.63
CA ALA A 184 10.14 40.01 -0.52
C ALA A 184 8.69 39.72 -0.07
N ILE A 185 8.54 39.08 1.07
CA ILE A 185 7.21 38.84 1.70
C ILE A 185 6.56 40.19 2.02
N GLU A 186 7.32 41.10 2.61
CA GLU A 186 6.82 42.44 2.98
C GLU A 186 6.35 43.21 1.73
N ILE A 187 7.07 43.14 0.61
CA ILE A 187 6.67 43.75 -0.65
C ILE A 187 5.28 43.22 -1.08
N ILE A 188 5.11 41.90 -1.16
CA ILE A 188 3.83 41.30 -1.60
C ILE A 188 2.69 41.70 -0.67
N GLN A 189 2.91 41.72 0.65
CA GLN A 189 1.87 41.93 1.65
C GLN A 189 1.53 43.41 1.90
N ASN A 190 2.45 44.33 1.62
CA ASN A 190 2.34 45.73 2.03
C ASN A 190 2.52 46.76 0.89
N CYS A 191 2.71 46.29 -0.37
CA CYS A 191 2.79 47.22 -1.50
C CYS A 191 1.47 47.99 -1.72
N THR A 192 1.54 49.06 -2.49
CA THR A 192 0.40 49.98 -2.73
C THR A 192 -0.83 49.24 -3.27
N TYR A 193 -0.59 48.29 -4.17
CA TYR A 193 -1.66 47.57 -4.85
C TYR A 193 -1.77 46.09 -4.42
N LYS A 194 -1.45 45.80 -3.15
CA LYS A 194 -1.51 44.45 -2.57
C LYS A 194 -2.86 43.73 -2.74
N ASP A 195 -3.94 44.51 -2.79
CA ASP A 195 -5.30 43.95 -2.92
C ASP A 195 -5.58 43.33 -4.29
N TYR A 196 -4.67 43.51 -5.27
CA TYR A 196 -4.69 42.79 -6.55
C TYR A 196 -4.02 41.43 -6.48
N THR A 197 -3.35 41.11 -5.37
CA THR A 197 -2.66 39.83 -5.18
C THR A 197 -3.59 38.84 -4.50
N GLU A 198 -3.85 37.75 -5.19
CA GLU A 198 -4.72 36.67 -4.72
C GLU A 198 -3.87 35.45 -4.28
N ILE A 199 -3.27 35.56 -3.08
CA ILE A 199 -2.42 34.50 -2.55
C ILE A 199 -3.18 33.18 -2.49
N GLY A 200 -2.63 32.13 -3.09
CA GLY A 200 -3.23 30.78 -3.18
C GLY A 200 -4.05 30.55 -4.45
N ASN A 201 -4.29 31.58 -5.26
CA ASN A 201 -4.81 31.40 -6.61
C ASN A 201 -3.66 30.96 -7.54
N SER A 202 -3.84 29.81 -8.19
CA SER A 202 -2.80 29.24 -9.08
C SER A 202 -2.53 30.07 -10.34
N LEU A 203 -3.45 30.95 -10.71
CA LEU A 203 -3.32 31.83 -11.87
C LEU A 203 -2.68 33.18 -11.48
N ASP A 204 -2.67 33.53 -10.19
CA ASP A 204 -2.00 34.73 -9.68
C ASP A 204 -0.48 34.61 -9.85
N ALA A 205 0.20 35.74 -9.94
CA ALA A 205 1.65 35.77 -10.08
C ALA A 205 2.40 35.20 -8.85
N THR A 206 1.74 35.07 -7.70
CA THR A 206 2.26 34.33 -6.54
C THR A 206 2.20 32.83 -6.72
N GLY A 207 1.52 32.29 -7.74
CA GLY A 207 1.44 30.87 -8.03
C GLY A 207 2.82 30.30 -8.37
N LEU A 208 3.23 29.21 -7.74
CA LEU A 208 4.58 28.64 -7.92
C LEU A 208 4.84 28.19 -9.37
N GLU A 209 3.84 27.73 -10.09
CA GLU A 209 3.95 27.36 -11.51
C GLU A 209 4.18 28.60 -12.39
N ASN A 210 3.53 29.72 -12.06
CA ASN A 210 3.73 30.98 -12.74
C ASN A 210 5.13 31.54 -12.46
N MET A 211 5.62 31.41 -11.22
CA MET A 211 7.00 31.74 -10.89
C MET A 211 8.00 30.89 -11.66
N LEU A 212 7.78 29.57 -11.79
CA LEU A 212 8.62 28.69 -12.60
C LEU A 212 8.58 29.08 -14.08
N SER A 213 7.42 29.41 -14.60
CA SER A 213 7.24 29.81 -15.99
C SER A 213 7.95 31.14 -16.32
N SER A 214 7.95 32.06 -15.36
CA SER A 214 8.64 33.36 -15.51
C SER A 214 10.16 33.25 -15.64
N ILE A 215 10.77 32.16 -15.18
CA ILE A 215 12.23 31.91 -15.30
C ILE A 215 12.68 31.89 -16.75
N THR A 216 11.85 31.36 -17.64
CA THR A 216 12.17 31.32 -19.08
C THR A 216 12.41 32.71 -19.64
N VAL A 217 11.65 33.70 -19.20
CA VAL A 217 11.84 35.10 -19.61
C VAL A 217 13.20 35.62 -19.14
N MET A 218 13.55 35.40 -17.87
CA MET A 218 14.83 35.82 -17.30
C MET A 218 16.01 35.15 -18.00
N LYS A 219 15.91 33.87 -18.33
CA LYS A 219 16.94 33.16 -19.13
C LYS A 219 17.07 33.73 -20.53
N ASN A 220 15.97 34.04 -21.21
CA ASN A 220 15.98 34.61 -22.54
C ASN A 220 16.60 36.02 -22.55
N VAL A 221 16.29 36.84 -21.54
CA VAL A 221 16.90 38.15 -21.35
C VAL A 221 18.42 38.02 -21.18
N ASN A 222 18.87 37.12 -20.28
CA ASN A 222 20.29 36.90 -20.05
C ASN A 222 20.99 36.29 -21.28
N ALA A 223 20.38 35.38 -22.00
CA ALA A 223 20.92 34.85 -23.24
C ALA A 223 21.13 35.95 -24.30
N TYR A 224 20.15 36.85 -24.41
CA TYR A 224 20.30 38.01 -25.31
C TYR A 224 21.38 38.95 -24.82
N ARG A 225 21.40 39.38 -23.56
CA ARG A 225 22.44 40.27 -23.00
C ARG A 225 23.84 39.70 -23.24
N LYS A 226 24.04 38.43 -22.97
CA LYS A 226 25.30 37.72 -23.22
C LYS A 226 25.67 37.72 -24.71
N SER A 227 24.68 37.53 -25.59
CA SER A 227 24.92 37.52 -27.05
C SER A 227 25.39 38.88 -27.59
N VAL A 228 25.09 39.96 -26.88
CA VAL A 228 25.47 41.35 -27.24
C VAL A 228 26.58 41.92 -26.33
N GLY A 229 27.27 41.06 -25.59
CA GLY A 229 28.44 41.43 -24.80
C GLY A 229 28.14 42.13 -23.47
N LEU A 230 26.89 42.05 -22.99
CA LEU A 230 26.49 42.57 -21.69
C LEU A 230 26.58 41.50 -20.61
N SER A 231 26.78 41.90 -19.36
CA SER A 231 26.72 41.00 -18.20
C SER A 231 25.32 40.42 -18.04
N GLU A 232 25.26 39.16 -17.64
CA GLU A 232 24.01 38.54 -17.20
C GLU A 232 23.51 39.22 -15.93
N LEU A 233 22.21 39.36 -15.80
CA LEU A 233 21.54 39.89 -14.60
C LEU A 233 21.36 38.77 -13.60
N GLU A 234 21.58 39.08 -12.32
CA GLU A 234 21.24 38.20 -11.22
C GLU A 234 19.75 38.37 -10.83
N VAL A 235 19.24 37.42 -10.13
CA VAL A 235 17.84 37.43 -9.59
C VAL A 235 17.83 37.94 -8.18
N SER A 236 17.01 38.94 -7.93
CA SER A 236 16.71 39.41 -6.58
C SER A 236 15.31 38.99 -6.14
N TYR A 237 15.18 38.39 -4.96
CA TYR A 237 13.87 38.04 -4.42
C TYR A 237 12.95 39.24 -4.24
N LYS A 238 13.52 40.41 -3.91
CA LYS A 238 12.74 41.64 -3.84
C LYS A 238 12.20 42.08 -5.21
N LEU A 239 13.00 41.97 -6.26
CA LEU A 239 12.53 42.26 -7.60
C LEU A 239 11.52 41.23 -8.11
N ILE A 240 11.69 39.96 -7.78
CA ILE A 240 10.66 38.98 -8.07
C ILE A 240 9.34 39.37 -7.37
N ALA A 241 9.39 39.77 -6.11
CA ALA A 241 8.18 40.19 -5.37
C ALA A 241 7.54 41.47 -5.97
N ALA A 242 8.35 42.42 -6.38
CA ALA A 242 7.87 43.61 -7.08
C ALA A 242 7.24 43.26 -8.43
N ALA A 243 7.89 42.43 -9.23
CA ALA A 243 7.37 41.95 -10.51
C ALA A 243 6.06 41.17 -10.35
N ILE A 244 5.94 40.35 -9.30
CA ILE A 244 4.68 39.65 -8.96
C ILE A 244 3.56 40.66 -8.66
N ALA A 245 3.83 41.65 -7.80
CA ALA A 245 2.86 42.69 -7.44
C ALA A 245 2.41 43.51 -8.65
N ASP A 246 3.37 43.90 -9.51
CA ASP A 246 3.10 44.65 -10.72
C ASP A 246 2.35 43.82 -11.76
N ALA A 247 2.73 42.57 -11.98
CA ALA A 247 2.00 41.65 -12.88
C ALA A 247 0.53 41.47 -12.45
N ASN A 248 0.27 41.33 -11.14
CA ASN A 248 -1.07 41.19 -10.60
C ASN A 248 -1.91 42.46 -10.82
N TYR A 249 -1.35 43.62 -10.53
CA TYR A 249 -2.00 44.90 -10.79
C TYR A 249 -2.26 45.09 -12.30
N SER A 250 -1.23 44.92 -13.13
CA SER A 250 -1.30 45.19 -14.55
C SER A 250 -2.19 44.21 -15.30
N THR A 251 -2.43 43.00 -14.80
CA THR A 251 -3.42 42.07 -15.35
C THR A 251 -4.83 42.65 -15.36
N LYS A 252 -5.20 43.42 -14.35
CA LYS A 252 -6.53 44.03 -14.23
C LYS A 252 -6.56 45.42 -14.89
N ASN A 253 -5.46 46.19 -14.85
CA ASN A 253 -5.45 47.61 -15.20
C ASN A 253 -4.77 47.93 -16.56
N VAL A 254 -4.03 47.00 -17.17
CA VAL A 254 -3.37 47.16 -18.49
C VAL A 254 -2.49 48.39 -18.55
N GLU A 255 -1.78 48.68 -17.47
CA GLU A 255 -0.86 49.81 -17.33
C GLU A 255 0.25 49.46 -16.36
N HIS A 256 1.31 50.26 -16.31
CA HIS A 256 2.38 50.18 -15.32
C HIS A 256 1.85 50.59 -13.92
N ALA A 257 2.19 49.82 -12.90
CA ALA A 257 1.76 50.11 -11.54
C ALA A 257 2.47 51.35 -10.95
N HIS A 258 3.69 51.65 -11.36
CA HIS A 258 4.52 52.77 -10.86
C HIS A 258 4.67 52.81 -9.35
N GLN A 259 4.54 51.64 -8.67
CA GLN A 259 4.61 51.58 -7.21
C GLN A 259 6.03 51.34 -6.67
N PHE A 260 6.94 50.96 -7.52
CA PHE A 260 8.34 50.70 -7.19
C PHE A 260 9.26 51.54 -8.09
N ASP A 261 10.38 52.00 -7.51
CA ASP A 261 11.45 52.68 -8.29
C ASP A 261 12.35 51.62 -8.97
N VAL A 262 11.85 51.07 -10.07
CA VAL A 262 12.50 50.02 -10.86
C VAL A 262 12.26 50.25 -12.35
N GLY A 263 13.16 49.79 -13.20
CA GLY A 263 12.83 49.62 -14.58
C GLY A 263 11.83 48.47 -14.75
N GLU A 264 10.83 48.67 -15.58
CA GLU A 264 9.79 47.64 -15.76
C GLU A 264 9.48 47.47 -17.25
N ASN A 265 9.43 46.20 -17.67
CA ASN A 265 8.88 45.79 -18.97
C ASN A 265 7.58 44.99 -18.73
N LEU A 266 6.49 45.42 -19.34
CA LEU A 266 5.20 44.74 -19.26
C LEU A 266 4.84 44.12 -20.64
N ALA A 267 4.18 42.97 -20.59
CA ALA A 267 3.54 42.39 -21.76
C ALA A 267 2.22 41.75 -21.40
N TRP A 268 1.22 41.93 -22.23
CA TRP A 268 -0.12 41.32 -22.11
C TRP A 268 -0.40 40.41 -23.28
N SER A 269 -0.90 39.20 -22.99
CA SER A 269 -1.33 38.23 -23.99
C SER A 269 -0.20 37.68 -24.89
N TYR A 270 1.05 37.80 -24.49
CA TYR A 270 2.19 37.21 -25.16
C TYR A 270 2.64 35.94 -24.45
N ARG A 271 2.84 34.82 -25.16
CA ARG A 271 3.47 33.61 -24.60
C ARG A 271 4.98 33.73 -24.44
N ASP A 272 5.62 34.53 -25.32
CA ASP A 272 7.02 34.85 -25.26
C ASP A 272 7.18 36.37 -25.40
N PRO A 273 7.20 37.09 -24.27
CA PRO A 273 7.34 38.55 -24.29
C PRO A 273 8.70 39.00 -24.83
N CYS A 274 9.75 38.21 -24.68
CA CYS A 274 11.10 38.55 -25.18
C CYS A 274 11.10 38.72 -26.69
N LYS A 275 10.22 38.04 -27.42
CA LYS A 275 10.09 38.24 -28.86
C LYS A 275 9.67 39.67 -29.21
N ALA A 276 8.77 40.24 -28.45
CA ALA A 276 8.36 41.64 -28.64
C ALA A 276 9.40 42.60 -28.07
N TRP A 277 9.75 42.44 -26.80
CA TRP A 277 10.65 43.36 -26.09
C TRP A 277 12.06 43.46 -26.67
N ILE A 278 12.61 42.35 -27.20
CA ILE A 278 13.98 42.32 -27.72
C ILE A 278 13.94 42.51 -29.23
N TYR A 279 13.34 41.57 -29.97
CA TYR A 279 13.59 41.53 -31.42
C TYR A 279 12.73 42.54 -32.19
N GLN A 280 11.44 42.69 -31.84
CA GLN A 280 10.57 43.63 -32.55
C GLN A 280 10.95 45.08 -32.23
N GLU A 281 11.26 45.39 -30.98
CA GLU A 281 11.67 46.74 -30.57
C GLU A 281 13.08 47.06 -31.05
N LYS A 282 13.98 46.07 -31.09
CA LYS A 282 15.30 46.24 -31.74
C LYS A 282 15.17 46.61 -33.21
N ASP A 283 14.26 45.96 -33.94
CA ASP A 283 14.01 46.31 -35.34
C ASP A 283 13.55 47.77 -35.49
N LEU A 284 12.77 48.28 -34.56
CA LEU A 284 12.35 49.70 -34.54
C LEU A 284 13.54 50.62 -34.18
N PHE A 285 14.30 50.23 -33.17
CA PHE A 285 15.53 50.92 -32.79
C PHE A 285 16.51 51.02 -33.96
N ASP A 286 16.78 49.90 -34.61
CA ASP A 286 17.72 49.84 -35.76
C ASP A 286 17.29 50.74 -36.92
N LYS A 287 16.00 50.80 -37.24
CA LYS A 287 15.44 51.71 -38.25
C LYS A 287 15.68 53.17 -37.90
N THR A 288 15.44 53.55 -36.64
CA THR A 288 15.67 54.91 -36.19
C THR A 288 17.15 55.23 -36.16
N ALA A 289 17.99 54.33 -35.64
CA ALA A 289 19.45 54.49 -35.64
C ALA A 289 20.03 54.67 -37.05
N ALA A 290 19.54 53.84 -37.98
CA ALA A 290 19.96 53.94 -39.39
C ALA A 290 19.61 55.31 -40.04
N SER A 291 18.45 55.87 -39.70
CA SER A 291 18.04 57.20 -40.14
C SER A 291 18.96 58.31 -39.59
N LEU A 292 19.64 58.04 -38.49
CA LEU A 292 20.64 58.93 -37.87
C LEU A 292 22.08 58.58 -38.28
N GLY A 293 22.24 57.67 -39.24
CA GLY A 293 23.54 57.29 -39.78
C GLY A 293 24.32 56.23 -39.03
N ALA A 294 23.68 55.57 -38.06
CA ALA A 294 24.28 54.48 -37.27
C ALA A 294 23.64 53.13 -37.62
N THR A 295 24.49 52.11 -37.83
CA THR A 295 24.03 50.72 -38.14
C THR A 295 24.81 49.72 -37.33
N ASN A 296 24.24 48.52 -37.20
CA ASN A 296 24.85 47.36 -36.48
C ASN A 296 25.15 47.63 -34.99
N LEU A 297 24.38 48.49 -34.36
CA LEU A 297 24.51 48.77 -32.95
C LEU A 297 23.90 47.61 -32.12
N SER A 298 24.58 47.22 -31.04
CA SER A 298 24.10 46.20 -30.13
C SER A 298 24.67 46.39 -28.72
N GLY A 299 24.03 45.84 -27.74
CA GLY A 299 24.46 45.90 -26.35
C GLY A 299 24.73 47.32 -25.86
N LYS A 300 25.89 47.54 -25.26
CA LYS A 300 26.26 48.85 -24.72
C LYS A 300 26.30 49.95 -25.79
N ASP A 301 26.82 49.65 -26.99
CA ASP A 301 26.90 50.64 -28.05
C ASP A 301 25.52 51.12 -28.51
N ALA A 302 24.53 50.22 -28.54
CA ALA A 302 23.16 50.59 -28.83
C ALA A 302 22.55 51.45 -27.70
N TYR A 303 22.84 51.11 -26.45
CA TYR A 303 22.39 51.88 -25.31
C TYR A 303 23.00 53.28 -25.28
N ASP A 304 24.31 53.39 -25.44
CA ASP A 304 25.02 54.67 -25.45
C ASP A 304 24.54 55.57 -26.60
N PHE A 305 24.29 54.95 -27.79
CA PHE A 305 23.76 55.70 -28.93
C PHE A 305 22.34 56.22 -28.65
N TRP A 306 21.47 55.38 -28.09
CA TRP A 306 20.14 55.83 -27.65
C TRP A 306 20.27 56.96 -26.60
N TYR A 307 21.10 56.78 -25.61
CA TYR A 307 21.27 57.75 -24.52
C TYR A 307 21.70 59.11 -25.02
N ALA A 308 22.58 59.15 -26.02
CA ALA A 308 23.05 60.37 -26.67
C ALA A 308 22.01 61.03 -27.60
N ASN A 309 20.98 60.29 -28.03
CA ASN A 309 19.99 60.72 -29.03
C ASN A 309 18.54 60.50 -28.55
N GLN A 310 18.28 60.54 -27.27
CA GLN A 310 16.96 60.16 -26.68
C GLN A 310 15.79 60.93 -27.34
N ASP A 311 15.98 62.20 -27.67
CA ASP A 311 14.99 63.06 -28.30
C ASP A 311 14.60 62.66 -29.75
N LYS A 312 15.32 61.71 -30.34
CA LYS A 312 15.08 61.17 -31.70
C LYS A 312 14.34 59.82 -31.67
N PHE A 313 14.26 59.20 -30.54
CA PHE A 313 13.62 57.92 -30.38
C PHE A 313 12.26 58.06 -29.71
N ASP A 314 11.28 57.28 -30.15
CA ASP A 314 10.02 57.09 -29.45
C ASP A 314 10.21 56.02 -28.39
N TYR A 315 10.47 56.45 -27.16
CA TYR A 315 10.70 55.53 -26.02
C TYR A 315 9.53 54.56 -25.78
N TYR A 316 8.29 54.99 -26.02
CA TYR A 316 7.14 54.12 -25.88
C TYR A 316 7.14 52.91 -26.83
N ARG A 317 7.99 52.96 -27.86
CA ARG A 317 8.09 51.88 -28.87
C ARG A 317 9.33 51.03 -28.75
N ILE A 318 10.30 51.43 -27.95
CA ILE A 318 11.59 50.74 -27.81
C ILE A 318 12.03 50.61 -26.35
N GLY A 319 11.23 51.08 -25.42
CA GLY A 319 11.60 51.19 -23.99
C GLY A 319 11.96 49.86 -23.38
N HIS A 320 11.25 48.79 -23.77
CA HIS A 320 11.55 47.45 -23.24
C HIS A 320 12.93 46.97 -23.75
N TYR A 321 13.24 47.19 -25.01
CA TYR A 321 14.55 46.87 -25.55
C TYR A 321 15.66 47.64 -24.85
N ILE A 322 15.47 48.96 -24.67
CA ILE A 322 16.44 49.84 -23.98
C ILE A 322 16.67 49.39 -22.54
N ASN A 323 15.60 49.03 -21.81
CA ASN A 323 15.73 48.46 -20.47
C ASN A 323 16.56 47.18 -20.48
N ILE A 324 16.33 46.26 -21.43
CA ILE A 324 17.05 44.98 -21.48
C ILE A 324 18.53 45.18 -21.81
N ILE A 325 18.89 46.18 -22.64
CA ILE A 325 20.27 46.43 -22.99
C ILE A 325 20.97 47.47 -22.11
N ASN A 326 20.30 47.96 -21.09
CA ASN A 326 20.93 48.90 -20.15
C ASN A 326 22.14 48.22 -19.47
N PRO A 327 23.39 48.74 -19.70
CA PRO A 327 24.60 48.11 -19.18
C PRO A 327 24.72 48.25 -17.65
N ASP A 328 24.03 49.20 -17.03
CA ASP A 328 24.12 49.51 -15.61
C ASP A 328 23.15 48.65 -14.76
N TYR A 329 22.18 48.00 -15.39
CA TYR A 329 21.34 47.05 -14.66
C TYR A 329 22.13 45.78 -14.31
N ALA A 330 21.98 45.33 -13.08
CA ALA A 330 22.70 44.17 -12.54
C ALA A 330 21.77 43.08 -12.02
N VAL A 331 20.53 43.45 -11.62
CA VAL A 331 19.57 42.50 -11.04
C VAL A 331 18.20 42.63 -11.70
N MET A 332 17.47 41.52 -11.70
CA MET A 332 16.12 41.48 -12.25
C MET A 332 15.20 40.63 -11.41
N GLY A 333 13.91 40.76 -11.65
CA GLY A 333 12.85 39.87 -11.21
C GLY A 333 11.80 39.74 -12.31
N CYS A 334 11.11 38.63 -12.39
CA CYS A 334 10.02 38.44 -13.34
C CYS A 334 8.81 37.81 -12.63
N GLY A 335 7.63 38.40 -12.84
CA GLY A 335 6.33 37.91 -12.42
C GLY A 335 5.49 37.56 -13.64
N LEU A 336 4.69 36.53 -13.53
CA LEU A 336 3.68 36.10 -14.49
C LEU A 336 2.36 35.92 -13.81
N ASN A 337 1.34 36.66 -14.24
CA ASN A 337 -0.04 36.40 -13.90
C ASN A 337 -0.77 35.80 -15.11
N ASP A 338 -1.40 34.64 -14.94
CA ASP A 338 -2.11 33.90 -16.01
C ASP A 338 -3.63 33.85 -15.79
N ASP A 339 -4.19 34.80 -15.03
CA ASP A 339 -5.61 34.88 -14.77
C ASP A 339 -6.39 35.39 -16.00
N THR A 340 -6.89 36.60 -15.94
CA THR A 340 -7.73 37.17 -17.03
C THR A 340 -6.95 37.49 -18.29
N ARG A 341 -5.67 37.73 -18.17
CA ARG A 341 -4.69 37.98 -19.23
C ARG A 341 -3.36 37.38 -18.85
N LEU A 342 -2.67 36.80 -19.81
CA LEU A 342 -1.28 36.40 -19.62
C LEU A 342 -0.44 37.68 -19.52
N THR A 343 -0.08 38.05 -18.32
CA THR A 343 0.66 39.29 -18.03
C THR A 343 2.02 38.99 -17.45
N PHE A 344 3.07 39.42 -18.12
CA PHE A 344 4.44 39.40 -17.62
C PHE A 344 4.85 40.79 -17.17
N SER A 345 5.46 40.88 -15.98
CA SER A 345 6.25 42.00 -15.52
C SER A 345 7.70 41.56 -15.31
N LEU A 346 8.63 42.23 -15.95
CA LEU A 346 10.06 42.08 -15.76
C LEU A 346 10.59 43.35 -15.10
N THR A 347 10.98 43.25 -13.84
CA THR A 347 11.59 44.36 -13.10
C THR A 347 13.10 44.29 -13.15
N LEU A 348 13.74 45.45 -13.27
CA LEU A 348 15.16 45.60 -13.50
C LEU A 348 15.70 46.69 -12.58
N GLN A 349 16.92 46.51 -12.05
CA GLN A 349 17.53 47.54 -11.19
C GLN A 349 19.03 47.54 -11.29
N TYR A 350 19.60 48.71 -10.96
CA TYR A 350 21.04 48.99 -11.02
C TYR A 350 21.82 48.15 -10.00
N GLY A 351 23.05 47.79 -10.39
CA GLY A 351 24.04 47.24 -9.48
C GLY A 351 24.67 48.32 -8.61
N GLY A 352 24.67 48.09 -7.31
CA GLY A 352 25.47 48.94 -6.43
C GLY A 352 24.89 50.27 -5.99
N TRP A 353 23.61 50.54 -6.20
CA TRP A 353 22.95 51.68 -5.55
C TRP A 353 22.74 51.35 -4.05
N ALA A 354 23.71 51.84 -3.23
CA ALA A 354 23.77 51.62 -1.82
C ALA A 354 22.63 52.33 -1.09
N GLY A 355 21.43 51.77 -1.09
CA GLY A 355 20.28 52.39 -0.42
C GLY A 355 18.96 51.68 -0.69
N SER A 356 18.78 51.16 -1.89
CA SER A 356 17.54 50.44 -2.25
C SER A 356 17.46 49.03 -1.72
N GLY A 357 18.58 48.40 -1.45
CA GLY A 357 18.66 46.97 -1.04
C GLY A 357 18.02 46.00 -2.03
N TRP A 358 17.78 46.43 -3.29
CA TRP A 358 17.19 45.61 -4.35
C TRP A 358 18.10 44.46 -4.76
N ASN A 359 19.42 44.61 -4.68
CA ASN A 359 20.43 43.62 -5.03
C ASN A 359 20.90 42.76 -3.84
N THR A 360 20.33 42.95 -2.66
CA THR A 360 20.73 42.19 -1.45
C THR A 360 20.40 40.71 -1.62
N GLY A 361 21.44 39.85 -1.58
CA GLY A 361 21.26 38.40 -1.68
C GLY A 361 20.89 37.95 -3.10
N ALA A 362 21.25 38.73 -4.11
CA ALA A 362 21.05 38.35 -5.51
C ALA A 362 21.80 37.05 -5.84
N ILE A 363 21.22 36.23 -6.68
CA ILE A 363 21.71 34.91 -7.10
C ILE A 363 21.59 34.78 -8.64
N SER A 364 22.30 33.84 -9.23
CA SER A 364 22.10 33.56 -10.66
C SER A 364 20.68 33.05 -10.95
N VAL A 365 20.21 33.21 -12.19
CA VAL A 365 18.93 32.67 -12.66
C VAL A 365 18.89 31.14 -12.47
N ASP A 366 20.00 30.47 -12.74
CA ASP A 366 20.08 29.01 -12.59
C ASP A 366 19.98 28.58 -11.11
N GLU A 367 20.60 29.32 -10.19
CA GLU A 367 20.48 29.07 -8.76
C GLU A 367 19.04 29.34 -8.27
N TYR A 368 18.41 30.40 -8.74
CA TYR A 368 16.99 30.70 -8.44
C TYR A 368 16.08 29.58 -8.93
N GLU A 369 16.26 29.13 -10.19
CA GLU A 369 15.52 28.01 -10.76
C GLU A 369 15.70 26.74 -9.93
N GLN A 370 16.93 26.41 -9.57
CA GLN A 370 17.23 25.23 -8.76
C GLN A 370 16.52 25.31 -7.39
N LYS A 371 16.58 26.44 -6.73
CA LYS A 371 15.93 26.65 -5.41
C LYS A 371 14.41 26.54 -5.53
N LEU A 372 13.81 27.23 -6.49
CA LEU A 372 12.35 27.21 -6.69
C LEU A 372 11.87 25.82 -7.13
N THR A 373 12.55 25.20 -8.09
CA THR A 373 12.22 23.84 -8.54
C THR A 373 12.35 22.83 -7.41
N SER A 374 13.42 22.93 -6.59
CA SER A 374 13.61 22.06 -5.44
C SER A 374 12.48 22.24 -4.41
N TYR A 375 12.09 23.48 -4.12
CA TYR A 375 11.00 23.80 -3.23
C TYR A 375 9.67 23.19 -3.72
N VAL A 376 9.33 23.41 -4.99
CA VAL A 376 8.11 22.87 -5.61
C VAL A 376 8.12 21.34 -5.62
N ASN A 377 9.26 20.73 -5.95
CA ASN A 377 9.41 19.28 -5.96
C ASN A 377 9.25 18.65 -4.56
N VAL A 378 9.77 19.31 -3.51
CA VAL A 378 9.55 18.87 -2.13
C VAL A 378 8.06 18.88 -1.81
N LEU A 379 7.32 19.94 -2.18
CA LEU A 379 5.87 20.01 -1.96
C LEU A 379 5.11 18.96 -2.77
N LYS A 380 5.46 18.78 -4.05
CA LYS A 380 4.85 17.75 -4.93
C LYS A 380 5.19 16.33 -4.48
N SER A 381 6.39 16.11 -3.92
CA SER A 381 6.79 14.78 -3.42
C SER A 381 5.96 14.33 -2.22
N ALA A 382 5.41 15.23 -1.43
CA ALA A 382 4.51 14.90 -0.33
C ALA A 382 3.27 14.16 -0.81
N GLN A 383 2.66 14.59 -1.94
CA GLN A 383 1.55 13.87 -2.58
C GLN A 383 1.96 12.47 -3.04
N SER A 384 3.13 12.36 -3.69
CA SER A 384 3.64 11.06 -4.14
C SER A 384 3.97 10.14 -2.98
N ALA A 385 4.58 10.68 -1.90
CA ALA A 385 4.86 9.93 -0.68
C ALA A 385 3.57 9.42 -0.02
N LEU A 386 2.53 10.25 0.01
CA LEU A 386 1.23 9.86 0.51
C LEU A 386 0.57 8.77 -0.34
N ASN A 387 0.64 8.89 -1.67
CA ASN A 387 0.13 7.86 -2.58
C ASN A 387 0.89 6.54 -2.39
N ALA A 388 2.21 6.59 -2.25
CA ALA A 388 3.03 5.41 -1.98
C ALA A 388 2.73 4.79 -0.60
N ALA A 389 2.55 5.60 0.44
CA ALA A 389 2.17 5.12 1.76
C ALA A 389 0.78 4.46 1.76
N LYS A 390 -0.17 5.02 1.01
CA LYS A 390 -1.51 4.44 0.80
C LYS A 390 -1.46 3.13 0.02
N ALA A 391 -0.60 3.03 -1.01
CA ALA A 391 -0.37 1.81 -1.75
C ALA A 391 0.25 0.71 -0.86
N ASP A 392 1.23 1.07 -0.03
CA ASP A 392 1.82 0.14 0.95
C ASP A 392 0.76 -0.32 1.97
N LEU A 393 -0.01 0.61 2.53
CA LEU A 393 -1.10 0.27 3.46
C LEU A 393 -2.14 -0.66 2.81
N ALA A 394 -2.52 -0.40 1.56
CA ALA A 394 -3.41 -1.25 0.79
C ALA A 394 -2.85 -2.66 0.64
N SER A 395 -1.59 -2.79 0.27
CA SER A 395 -0.88 -4.07 0.17
C SER A 395 -0.81 -4.79 1.52
N LYS A 396 -0.51 -4.08 2.61
CA LYS A 396 -0.46 -4.67 3.96
C LYS A 396 -1.85 -5.13 4.43
N LYS A 397 -2.89 -4.35 4.18
CA LYS A 397 -4.27 -4.74 4.51
C LYS A 397 -4.73 -5.96 3.72
N GLN A 398 -4.37 -6.04 2.45
CA GLN A 398 -4.60 -7.22 1.64
C GLN A 398 -3.86 -8.44 2.23
N ALA A 399 -2.60 -8.29 2.64
CA ALA A 399 -1.82 -9.35 3.29
C ALA A 399 -2.44 -9.75 4.65
N ALA A 400 -2.89 -8.79 5.47
CA ALA A 400 -3.53 -9.06 6.76
C ALA A 400 -4.86 -9.80 6.60
N THR A 401 -5.67 -9.43 5.59
CA THR A 401 -6.90 -10.16 5.30
C THR A 401 -6.59 -11.57 4.81
N GLY A 402 -5.53 -11.78 3.99
CA GLY A 402 -5.08 -13.11 3.62
C GLY A 402 -4.57 -13.93 4.81
N ALA A 403 -3.83 -13.30 5.70
CA ALA A 403 -3.38 -13.96 6.92
C ALA A 403 -4.55 -14.33 7.84
N ALA A 404 -5.57 -13.45 7.96
CA ALA A 404 -6.78 -13.76 8.73
C ALA A 404 -7.56 -14.93 8.12
N ALA A 405 -7.64 -15.00 6.79
CA ALA A 405 -8.20 -16.12 6.06
C ALA A 405 -7.42 -17.41 6.31
N THR A 406 -6.08 -17.31 6.31
CA THR A 406 -5.21 -18.43 6.64
C THR A 406 -5.48 -18.93 8.07
N VAL A 407 -5.66 -18.03 9.01
CA VAL A 407 -6.00 -18.41 10.39
C VAL A 407 -7.32 -19.17 10.44
N GLN A 408 -8.37 -18.69 9.79
CA GLN A 408 -9.65 -19.39 9.79
C GLN A 408 -9.52 -20.78 9.18
N GLN A 409 -8.88 -20.89 8.02
CA GLN A 409 -8.64 -22.18 7.36
C GLN A 409 -7.82 -23.14 8.22
N LYS A 410 -6.78 -22.65 8.91
CA LYS A 410 -6.01 -23.48 9.83
C LYS A 410 -6.77 -23.79 11.11
N GLN A 411 -7.66 -22.89 11.57
CA GLN A 411 -8.56 -23.16 12.67
C GLN A 411 -9.52 -24.31 12.32
N ASP A 412 -10.18 -24.17 11.15
CA ASP A 412 -11.09 -25.22 10.68
C ASP A 412 -10.35 -26.57 10.47
N ALA A 413 -9.06 -26.57 10.01
CA ALA A 413 -8.20 -27.76 9.93
C ALA A 413 -7.91 -28.35 11.32
N ALA A 414 -7.59 -27.49 12.28
CA ALA A 414 -7.29 -27.94 13.64
C ALA A 414 -8.55 -28.49 14.33
N ASP A 415 -9.72 -27.85 14.08
CA ASP A 415 -11.00 -28.33 14.60
C ASP A 415 -11.37 -29.68 13.98
N SER A 416 -11.15 -29.85 12.68
CA SER A 416 -11.35 -31.14 12.02
C SER A 416 -10.38 -32.21 12.50
N ALA A 417 -9.11 -31.86 12.64
CA ALA A 417 -8.14 -32.80 13.18
C ALA A 417 -8.49 -33.16 14.64
N GLN A 418 -9.16 -32.27 15.40
CA GLN A 418 -9.70 -32.60 16.72
C GLN A 418 -10.86 -33.57 16.59
N ASP A 419 -11.79 -33.32 15.67
CA ASP A 419 -12.94 -34.24 15.44
C ASP A 419 -12.43 -35.62 15.02
N ASP A 420 -11.35 -35.71 14.25
CA ASP A 420 -10.72 -36.98 13.89
C ASP A 420 -10.10 -37.69 15.08
N VAL A 421 -9.45 -36.97 15.97
CA VAL A 421 -8.89 -37.50 17.21
C VAL A 421 -10.05 -38.05 18.08
N ASP A 422 -11.15 -37.30 18.19
CA ASP A 422 -12.29 -37.69 19.02
C ASP A 422 -13.01 -38.91 18.43
N ALA A 423 -13.12 -38.94 17.11
CA ALA A 423 -13.62 -40.08 16.36
C ALA A 423 -12.72 -41.32 16.51
N ALA A 424 -11.41 -41.14 16.31
CA ALA A 424 -10.44 -42.21 16.50
C ALA A 424 -10.49 -42.77 17.96
N LYS A 425 -10.65 -41.89 18.95
CA LYS A 425 -10.84 -42.31 20.37
C LYS A 425 -12.14 -43.05 20.57
N GLN A 426 -13.23 -42.62 19.91
CA GLN A 426 -14.49 -43.37 19.94
C GLN A 426 -14.32 -44.75 19.35
N ASP A 427 -13.62 -44.85 18.22
CA ASP A 427 -13.34 -46.14 17.57
C ASP A 427 -12.46 -47.06 18.43
N VAL A 428 -11.48 -46.50 19.15
CA VAL A 428 -10.73 -47.29 20.17
C VAL A 428 -11.67 -47.80 21.25
N THR A 429 -12.62 -46.96 21.71
CA THR A 429 -13.62 -47.35 22.70
C THR A 429 -14.49 -48.47 22.18
N ASP A 430 -14.92 -48.38 20.94
CA ASP A 430 -15.79 -49.38 20.32
C ASP A 430 -15.01 -50.67 19.97
N ALA A 431 -13.76 -50.53 19.50
CA ALA A 431 -12.85 -51.65 19.29
C ALA A 431 -12.52 -52.34 20.67
N GLN A 432 -12.34 -51.58 21.73
CA GLN A 432 -12.13 -52.13 23.07
C GLN A 432 -13.35 -52.91 23.54
N ARG A 433 -14.57 -52.33 23.35
CA ARG A 433 -15.83 -53.04 23.65
C ARG A 433 -15.96 -54.33 22.85
N ALA A 434 -15.57 -54.31 21.58
CA ALA A 434 -15.54 -55.49 20.71
C ALA A 434 -14.52 -56.54 21.20
N VAL A 435 -13.34 -56.11 21.67
CA VAL A 435 -12.34 -56.97 22.29
C VAL A 435 -12.90 -57.59 23.58
N ASP A 436 -13.55 -56.78 24.41
CA ASP A 436 -14.11 -57.26 25.67
C ASP A 436 -15.26 -58.23 25.44
N ALA A 437 -16.11 -57.95 24.43
CA ALA A 437 -17.13 -58.88 23.95
C ALA A 437 -16.53 -60.18 23.39
N ALA A 438 -15.49 -60.03 22.55
CA ALA A 438 -14.79 -61.20 22.00
C ALA A 438 -14.09 -62.05 23.09
N LYS A 439 -13.50 -61.37 24.12
CA LYS A 439 -12.94 -62.08 25.31
C LYS A 439 -14.02 -62.79 26.11
N ALA A 440 -15.15 -62.11 26.31
CA ALA A 440 -16.30 -62.71 26.99
C ALA A 440 -16.82 -63.91 26.21
N ASP A 441 -16.87 -63.78 24.87
CA ASP A 441 -17.23 -64.88 24.01
C ASP A 441 -16.21 -66.05 24.04
N VAL A 442 -14.88 -65.73 23.99
CA VAL A 442 -13.84 -66.75 24.22
C VAL A 442 -14.03 -67.43 25.58
N ALA A 443 -14.32 -66.67 26.64
CA ALA A 443 -14.57 -67.27 27.96
C ALA A 443 -15.80 -68.12 27.96
N ALA A 444 -16.89 -67.62 27.33
CA ALA A 444 -18.13 -68.43 27.17
C ALA A 444 -17.89 -69.70 26.34
N LYS A 445 -17.13 -69.57 25.22
CA LYS A 445 -16.76 -70.73 24.40
C LYS A 445 -15.80 -71.68 25.13
N GLN A 446 -14.87 -71.10 25.92
CA GLN A 446 -14.00 -71.92 26.77
C GLN A 446 -14.83 -72.70 27.84
N GLN A 447 -15.83 -72.03 28.40
CA GLN A 447 -16.76 -72.72 29.28
C GLN A 447 -17.56 -73.76 28.50
N GLY A 448 -18.10 -73.39 27.31
CA GLY A 448 -18.78 -74.31 26.44
C GLY A 448 -17.94 -75.54 26.03
N VAL A 449 -16.61 -75.31 25.76
CA VAL A 449 -15.65 -76.42 25.56
C VAL A 449 -15.53 -77.27 26.86
N THR A 450 -15.45 -76.58 28.01
CA THR A 450 -15.38 -77.30 29.29
C THR A 450 -16.66 -78.07 29.53
N ASP A 451 -17.81 -77.45 29.23
CA ASP A 451 -19.13 -78.09 29.36
C ASP A 451 -19.28 -79.23 28.33
N ALA A 452 -18.91 -78.93 27.04
CA ALA A 452 -18.91 -79.91 25.99
C ALA A 452 -17.86 -81.03 26.25
N GLN A 453 -16.74 -80.69 26.89
CA GLN A 453 -15.78 -81.69 27.35
C GLN A 453 -16.36 -82.53 28.49
N THR A 454 -17.06 -81.85 29.39
CA THR A 454 -17.76 -82.50 30.50
C THR A 454 -18.88 -83.34 29.92
N GLU A 455 -19.66 -82.82 28.97
CA GLU A 455 -20.68 -83.58 28.25
C GLU A 455 -20.06 -84.69 27.40
N LEU A 456 -18.92 -84.37 26.75
CA LEU A 456 -18.17 -85.39 25.97
C LEU A 456 -17.56 -86.42 26.92
N ASP A 457 -17.02 -85.95 28.07
CA ASP A 457 -16.48 -86.88 29.04
C ASP A 457 -17.65 -87.68 29.73
N ALA A 458 -18.79 -86.99 29.91
CA ALA A 458 -20.02 -87.65 30.28
C ALA A 458 -20.52 -88.57 29.15
N ALA A 459 -20.57 -87.98 27.88
CA ALA A 459 -20.95 -88.76 26.69
C ALA A 459 -19.89 -89.81 26.33
N LYS A 460 -18.60 -89.58 26.62
CA LYS A 460 -17.58 -90.62 26.54
C LYS A 460 -17.73 -91.63 27.65
N SER A 461 -18.03 -91.13 28.83
CA SER A 461 -18.38 -92.02 29.91
C SER A 461 -19.68 -92.81 29.63
N ASP A 462 -20.63 -92.06 29.03
CA ASP A 462 -21.87 -92.71 28.53
C ASP A 462 -21.53 -93.56 27.27
N LEU A 463 -20.61 -93.10 26.37
CA LEU A 463 -20.13 -93.89 25.28
C LEU A 463 -19.21 -95.02 25.72
N ASP A 464 -18.36 -94.79 26.71
CA ASP A 464 -17.56 -95.81 27.33
C ASP A 464 -18.47 -96.74 28.12
N ALA A 465 -19.48 -96.16 28.79
CA ALA A 465 -20.57 -96.94 29.36
C ALA A 465 -21.41 -97.61 28.29
N ALA A 466 -21.68 -96.84 27.18
CA ALA A 466 -22.38 -97.39 26.04
C ALA A 466 -21.47 -98.38 25.23
N ASN A 467 -20.15 -97.99 25.08
CA ASN A 467 -19.18 -98.88 24.50
C ASN A 467 -18.83 -100.02 25.44
N ALA A 468 -18.74 -99.71 26.76
CA ALA A 468 -18.70 -100.82 27.75
C ALA A 468 -20.02 -101.58 27.78
N ALA A 469 -21.14 -100.81 27.55
CA ALA A 469 -22.40 -101.46 27.31
C ALA A 469 -22.45 -102.09 25.93
N VAL A 470 -21.81 -101.49 24.94
CA VAL A 470 -21.63 -102.09 23.59
C VAL A 470 -20.60 -103.26 23.68
N ASP A 471 -19.49 -102.99 24.44
CA ASP A 471 -18.46 -104.01 24.66
C ASP A 471 -18.96 -105.10 25.64
N THR A 472 -19.87 -104.61 26.50
CA THR A 472 -20.68 -105.59 27.32
C THR A 472 -21.85 -106.17 26.55
N ALA A 473 -22.20 -105.46 25.42
CA ALA A 473 -23.17 -105.92 24.44
C ALA A 473 -22.60 -106.67 23.26
N LYS A 474 -21.27 -106.39 23.02
CA LYS A 474 -20.46 -107.26 22.13
C LYS A 474 -20.02 -108.48 22.88
#